data_dfd86e7d0003582d908f71fb239f6bb3
#
_entry.id   dfd86e7d0003582d908f71fb239f6bb3
#
_cell.length_a   1.000
_cell.length_b   1.000
_cell.length_c   1.000
_cell.angle_alpha   90.00
_cell.angle_beta   90.00
_cell.angle_gamma   90.00
#
_symmetry.space_group_name_H-M   'P 1'
#
loop_
_entity.id
_entity.type
_entity.pdbx_description
1 polymer ?
#
loop_
_entity_poly.entity_id
_entity_poly.type
_entity_poly.pdbx_seq_one_letter_code
_entity_poly.pdbx_strand_id
1 'polypeptide(L)'
;LLLIPLILMVATGNVLVIISVWLDRRLRSSTNYFLTSLAVADLLVAVVVMPPSLAMIVNNYVWPFPPQLCGVWTMLDVFFSTASILHLCLISLDRYVALSRPFSHSRSESSLVGIRIFIVWATAFVIAVPLPILGASDRDNLFIGDMCAINVPEFAVFGSLVAFLLPLVIMFVMYTLTILALRRQAKLITNAMTQSSDETMNPNHGKYSSVREAINQIQTLLGFGVVIQPDGVKPMTSHASSTKRIYRSKNSTRRLSSSFKHRIMANINNEQRASKVIMTIRGYDVTSTYLQVLGLIFVLFCLFWSPFFITNVVSHLCQTCNQQLMGQCMNWFVWVGYVSSGVNPCVYTLFSRRFRQTFLNILRGRCLR
;
A
#
# COMPACT_ATOMS: atom_id res chain seq x y z
N LEU A 1 31.74 -2.75 1.82
CA LEU A 1 31.49 -2.88 0.36
C LEU A 1 30.06 -3.27 0.01
N LEU A 2 29.34 -4.10 0.83
CA LEU A 2 27.95 -4.50 0.56
C LEU A 2 26.91 -3.36 0.72
N LEU A 3 27.24 -2.30 1.45
CA LEU A 3 26.33 -1.18 1.70
C LEU A 3 26.17 -0.25 0.49
N ILE A 4 27.17 -0.12 -0.37
CA ILE A 4 27.08 0.70 -1.59
C ILE A 4 26.04 0.13 -2.57
N PRO A 5 26.06 -1.17 -2.93
CA PRO A 5 24.98 -1.77 -3.74
C PRO A 5 23.59 -1.60 -3.11
N LEU A 6 23.48 -1.67 -1.78
CA LEU A 6 22.23 -1.44 -1.09
C LEU A 6 21.71 0.00 -1.32
N ILE A 7 22.55 1.02 -1.12
CA ILE A 7 22.20 2.43 -1.39
C ILE A 7 21.72 2.60 -2.83
N LEU A 8 22.44 2.05 -3.80
CA LEU A 8 22.09 2.13 -5.21
C LEU A 8 20.76 1.41 -5.52
N MET A 9 20.54 0.26 -4.90
CA MET A 9 19.28 -0.49 -5.06
C MET A 9 18.07 0.31 -4.50
N VAL A 10 18.22 0.89 -3.31
CA VAL A 10 17.16 1.74 -2.70
C VAL A 10 16.89 2.95 -3.58
N ALA A 11 17.94 3.65 -4.02
CA ALA A 11 17.80 4.84 -4.85
C ALA A 11 17.15 4.52 -6.22
N THR A 12 17.68 3.53 -6.94
CA THR A 12 17.16 3.17 -8.28
C THR A 12 15.75 2.62 -8.21
N GLY A 13 15.41 1.80 -7.21
CA GLY A 13 14.06 1.26 -7.03
C GLY A 13 13.03 2.36 -6.82
N ASN A 14 13.31 3.34 -5.96
CA ASN A 14 12.39 4.44 -5.67
C ASN A 14 12.28 5.44 -6.84
N VAL A 15 13.39 5.72 -7.55
CA VAL A 15 13.35 6.50 -8.80
C VAL A 15 12.44 5.82 -9.84
N LEU A 16 12.52 4.50 -10.00
CA LEU A 16 11.65 3.77 -10.92
C LEU A 16 10.17 3.87 -10.53
N VAL A 17 9.82 3.85 -9.24
CA VAL A 17 8.45 4.07 -8.77
C VAL A 17 7.95 5.46 -9.17
N ILE A 18 8.73 6.51 -8.88
CA ILE A 18 8.39 7.91 -9.19
C ILE A 18 8.18 8.09 -10.70
N ILE A 19 9.13 7.65 -11.51
CA ILE A 19 9.07 7.74 -12.98
C ILE A 19 7.87 6.97 -13.53
N SER A 20 7.56 5.78 -12.99
CA SER A 20 6.44 4.96 -13.45
C SER A 20 5.10 5.65 -13.29
N VAL A 21 4.84 6.28 -12.15
CA VAL A 21 3.60 7.02 -11.91
C VAL A 21 3.52 8.30 -12.75
N TRP A 22 4.68 8.92 -13.00
CA TRP A 22 4.75 10.12 -13.85
C TRP A 22 4.48 9.83 -15.32
N LEU A 23 5.05 8.75 -15.86
CA LEU A 23 4.93 8.35 -17.26
C LEU A 23 3.60 7.67 -17.59
N ASP A 24 3.16 6.72 -16.76
CA ASP A 24 1.93 5.94 -17.02
C ASP A 24 0.71 6.61 -16.38
N ARG A 25 -0.12 7.26 -17.20
CA ARG A 25 -1.38 7.90 -16.76
C ARG A 25 -2.33 6.91 -16.05
N ARG A 26 -2.25 5.62 -16.35
CA ARG A 26 -3.08 4.56 -15.74
C ARG A 26 -2.68 4.27 -14.29
N LEU A 27 -1.48 4.68 -13.89
CA LEU A 27 -0.98 4.58 -12.52
C LEU A 27 -1.34 5.81 -11.67
N ARG A 28 -1.97 6.86 -12.22
CA ARG A 28 -2.33 8.08 -11.49
C ARG A 28 -3.63 7.89 -10.69
N SER A 29 -3.52 7.25 -9.53
CA SER A 29 -4.59 7.10 -8.54
C SER A 29 -4.19 7.76 -7.22
N SER A 30 -5.15 8.06 -6.34
CA SER A 30 -4.88 8.64 -5.01
C SER A 30 -3.83 7.85 -4.24
N THR A 31 -3.98 6.52 -4.21
CA THR A 31 -3.03 5.63 -3.54
C THR A 31 -1.63 5.70 -4.16
N ASN A 32 -1.53 5.75 -5.49
CA ASN A 32 -0.24 5.78 -6.14
C ASN A 32 0.47 7.14 -5.96
N TYR A 33 -0.25 8.23 -5.69
CA TYR A 33 0.36 9.48 -5.23
C TYR A 33 0.95 9.34 -3.84
N PHE A 34 0.30 8.60 -2.91
CA PHE A 34 0.91 8.29 -1.61
C PHE A 34 2.15 7.41 -1.75
N LEU A 35 2.11 6.40 -2.66
CA LEU A 35 3.28 5.57 -2.97
C LEU A 35 4.42 6.38 -3.59
N THR A 36 4.11 7.37 -4.42
CA THR A 36 5.12 8.28 -4.99
C THR A 36 5.76 9.15 -3.92
N SER A 37 4.96 9.70 -3.00
CA SER A 37 5.47 10.51 -1.88
C SER A 37 6.32 9.67 -0.91
N LEU A 38 5.92 8.42 -0.65
CA LEU A 38 6.73 7.44 0.09
C LEU A 38 8.05 7.18 -0.63
N ALA A 39 8.04 6.95 -1.94
CA ALA A 39 9.24 6.72 -2.73
C ALA A 39 10.18 7.95 -2.74
N VAL A 40 9.64 9.16 -2.63
CA VAL A 40 10.46 10.38 -2.44
C VAL A 40 11.15 10.36 -1.08
N ALA A 41 10.44 10.04 0.01
CA ALA A 41 11.04 9.94 1.35
C ALA A 41 12.16 8.87 1.36
N ASP A 42 11.89 7.69 0.83
CA ASP A 42 12.85 6.56 0.76
C ASP A 42 14.06 6.88 -0.14
N LEU A 43 13.87 7.62 -1.23
CA LEU A 43 14.96 8.12 -2.08
C LEU A 43 15.84 9.11 -1.32
N LEU A 44 15.25 10.01 -0.54
CA LEU A 44 15.98 10.98 0.28
C LEU A 44 16.76 10.29 1.40
N VAL A 45 16.24 9.23 2.02
CA VAL A 45 17.02 8.36 2.92
C VAL A 45 18.24 7.81 2.19
N ALA A 46 18.07 7.26 0.99
CA ALA A 46 19.18 6.64 0.25
C ALA A 46 20.27 7.63 -0.19
N VAL A 47 19.90 8.87 -0.56
CA VAL A 47 20.84 9.84 -1.14
C VAL A 47 21.44 10.78 -0.08
N VAL A 48 20.66 11.10 0.97
CA VAL A 48 21.06 12.11 1.96
C VAL A 48 21.51 11.49 3.27
N VAL A 49 20.85 10.40 3.72
CA VAL A 49 21.07 9.82 5.06
C VAL A 49 22.08 8.69 5.04
N MET A 50 21.92 7.73 4.10
CA MET A 50 22.80 6.55 4.06
C MET A 50 24.27 6.85 3.73
N PRO A 51 24.62 7.81 2.84
CA PRO A 51 26.03 8.07 2.52
C PRO A 51 26.85 8.62 3.71
N PRO A 52 26.40 9.61 4.52
CA PRO A 52 27.10 10.03 5.73
C PRO A 52 27.18 8.92 6.78
N SER A 53 26.12 8.10 6.94
CA SER A 53 26.15 6.92 7.81
C SER A 53 27.23 5.91 7.37
N LEU A 54 27.37 5.66 6.06
CA LEU A 54 28.42 4.82 5.51
C LEU A 54 29.82 5.43 5.73
N ALA A 55 29.96 6.74 5.51
CA ALA A 55 31.24 7.44 5.74
C ALA A 55 31.69 7.32 7.21
N MET A 56 30.76 7.41 8.17
CA MET A 56 31.02 7.20 9.58
C MET A 56 31.48 5.77 9.88
N ILE A 57 30.86 4.74 9.29
CA ILE A 57 31.30 3.34 9.44
C ILE A 57 32.70 3.14 8.90
N VAL A 58 33.01 3.69 7.70
CA VAL A 58 34.33 3.57 7.08
C VAL A 58 35.41 4.29 7.90
N ASN A 59 35.03 5.36 8.60
CA ASN A 59 35.90 6.13 9.49
C ASN A 59 35.92 5.61 10.95
N ASN A 60 35.69 4.31 11.17
CA ASN A 60 35.68 3.66 12.49
C ASN A 60 34.68 4.33 13.48
N TYR A 61 33.51 4.70 13.02
CA TYR A 61 32.45 5.38 13.77
C TYR A 61 32.80 6.79 14.27
N VAL A 62 33.88 7.38 13.79
CA VAL A 62 34.19 8.81 14.00
C VAL A 62 33.48 9.63 12.94
N TRP A 63 32.81 10.70 13.36
CA TRP A 63 32.08 11.61 12.45
C TRP A 63 33.08 12.38 11.55
N PRO A 64 33.05 12.17 10.21
CA PRO A 64 34.10 12.71 9.35
C PRO A 64 33.79 14.14 8.84
N PHE A 65 32.68 14.75 9.27
CA PHE A 65 32.25 16.05 8.81
C PHE A 65 32.28 17.09 9.96
N PRO A 66 32.11 18.40 9.67
CA PRO A 66 31.95 19.41 10.71
C PRO A 66 30.88 19.05 11.74
N PRO A 67 31.13 19.30 13.06
CA PRO A 67 30.20 18.91 14.12
C PRO A 67 28.75 19.44 13.93
N GLN A 68 28.62 20.64 13.36
CA GLN A 68 27.32 21.27 13.10
C GLN A 68 26.46 20.45 12.11
N LEU A 69 27.06 19.73 11.20
CA LEU A 69 26.36 18.87 10.25
C LEU A 69 25.77 17.60 10.89
N CYS A 70 26.25 17.19 12.08
CA CYS A 70 25.67 16.08 12.82
C CYS A 70 24.20 16.37 13.17
N GLY A 71 23.88 17.56 13.72
CA GLY A 71 22.50 17.93 14.03
C GLY A 71 21.58 18.01 12.82
N VAL A 72 22.08 18.48 11.70
CA VAL A 72 21.32 18.51 10.44
C VAL A 72 21.11 17.09 9.91
N TRP A 73 22.15 16.25 9.92
CA TRP A 73 22.07 14.88 9.44
C TRP A 73 21.12 14.01 10.27
N THR A 74 21.20 14.07 11.60
CA THR A 74 20.28 13.36 12.50
C THR A 74 18.84 13.84 12.37
N MET A 75 18.64 15.15 12.16
CA MET A 75 17.31 15.69 11.85
C MET A 75 16.77 15.11 10.52
N LEU A 76 17.57 15.08 9.46
CA LEU A 76 17.14 14.57 8.16
C LEU A 76 16.86 13.06 8.20
N ASP A 77 17.64 12.29 8.97
CA ASP A 77 17.41 10.88 9.19
C ASP A 77 16.06 10.64 9.87
N VAL A 78 15.81 11.26 11.00
CA VAL A 78 14.54 11.16 11.72
C VAL A 78 13.38 11.68 10.84
N PHE A 79 13.58 12.77 10.12
CA PHE A 79 12.54 13.38 9.27
C PHE A 79 12.10 12.44 8.14
N PHE A 80 13.03 11.94 7.33
CA PHE A 80 12.69 11.11 6.19
C PHE A 80 12.24 9.72 6.60
N SER A 81 12.84 9.13 7.61
CA SER A 81 12.42 7.84 8.16
C SER A 81 11.01 7.92 8.76
N THR A 82 10.71 8.96 9.55
CA THR A 82 9.36 9.18 10.10
C THR A 82 8.35 9.46 8.99
N ALA A 83 8.71 10.25 7.98
CA ALA A 83 7.82 10.50 6.84
C ALA A 83 7.49 9.20 6.11
N SER A 84 8.48 8.32 5.87
CA SER A 84 8.25 7.00 5.27
C SER A 84 7.27 6.17 6.10
N ILE A 85 7.47 6.07 7.42
CA ILE A 85 6.59 5.34 8.34
C ILE A 85 5.15 5.90 8.31
N LEU A 86 4.99 7.21 8.39
CA LEU A 86 3.67 7.85 8.37
C LEU A 86 2.95 7.68 7.01
N HIS A 87 3.69 7.61 5.89
CA HIS A 87 3.10 7.28 4.60
C HIS A 87 2.52 5.87 4.56
N LEU A 88 3.17 4.88 5.19
CA LEU A 88 2.62 3.52 5.32
C LEU A 88 1.32 3.52 6.13
N CYS A 89 1.24 4.31 7.21
CA CYS A 89 0.00 4.51 7.96
C CYS A 89 -1.10 5.14 7.10
N LEU A 90 -0.76 6.19 6.34
CA LEU A 90 -1.69 6.87 5.46
C LEU A 90 -2.23 5.94 4.37
N ILE A 91 -1.38 5.10 3.76
CA ILE A 91 -1.77 4.10 2.77
C ILE A 91 -2.71 3.07 3.40
N SER A 92 -2.43 2.62 4.61
CA SER A 92 -3.28 1.68 5.35
C SER A 92 -4.67 2.26 5.63
N LEU A 93 -4.72 3.51 6.05
CA LEU A 93 -5.97 4.26 6.28
C LEU A 93 -6.76 4.46 4.98
N ASP A 94 -6.09 4.87 3.90
CA ASP A 94 -6.70 5.07 2.57
C ASP A 94 -7.35 3.79 2.06
N ARG A 95 -6.69 2.64 2.24
CA ARG A 95 -7.23 1.33 1.86
C ARG A 95 -8.47 0.95 2.66
N TYR A 96 -8.44 1.18 3.98
CA TYR A 96 -9.60 0.93 4.84
C TYR A 96 -10.81 1.80 4.44
N VAL A 97 -10.59 3.10 4.23
CA VAL A 97 -11.66 4.04 3.84
C VAL A 97 -12.26 3.67 2.48
N ALA A 98 -11.41 3.36 1.48
CA ALA A 98 -11.84 2.94 0.16
C ALA A 98 -12.71 1.67 0.20
N LEU A 99 -12.39 0.72 1.09
CA LEU A 99 -13.17 -0.50 1.26
C LEU A 99 -14.47 -0.26 2.02
N SER A 100 -14.44 0.58 3.06
CA SER A 100 -15.60 0.82 3.93
C SER A 100 -16.68 1.68 3.28
N ARG A 101 -16.31 2.53 2.28
CA ARG A 101 -17.21 3.46 1.60
C ARG A 101 -17.10 3.40 0.08
N PRO A 102 -17.48 2.27 -0.56
CA PRO A 102 -17.26 2.06 -2.01
C PRO A 102 -18.04 3.03 -2.91
N PHE A 103 -19.10 3.66 -2.40
CA PHE A 103 -19.95 4.58 -3.18
C PHE A 103 -19.67 6.07 -2.89
N SER A 104 -18.81 6.39 -1.95
CA SER A 104 -18.47 7.77 -1.58
C SER A 104 -17.31 8.36 -2.40
N HIS A 105 -16.75 7.61 -3.36
CA HIS A 105 -15.65 8.05 -4.21
C HIS A 105 -16.12 9.14 -5.19
N SER A 106 -16.40 10.32 -4.66
CA SER A 106 -16.70 11.52 -5.42
C SER A 106 -15.39 12.21 -5.84
N ARG A 107 -15.48 12.97 -6.93
CA ARG A 107 -14.43 13.82 -7.55
C ARG A 107 -13.71 14.78 -6.56
N SER A 108 -14.27 14.96 -5.36
CA SER A 108 -13.72 15.77 -4.26
C SER A 108 -12.53 15.14 -3.55
N GLU A 109 -12.32 13.81 -3.63
CA GLU A 109 -11.25 13.15 -2.87
C GLU A 109 -9.85 13.40 -3.46
N SER A 110 -9.72 13.66 -4.75
CA SER A 110 -8.40 13.95 -5.34
C SER A 110 -7.79 15.26 -4.80
N SER A 111 -8.61 16.23 -4.39
CA SER A 111 -8.15 17.48 -3.76
C SER A 111 -7.57 17.25 -2.36
N LEU A 112 -8.03 16.23 -1.64
CA LEU A 112 -7.59 15.94 -0.27
C LEU A 112 -6.26 15.15 -0.22
N VAL A 113 -5.83 14.54 -1.32
CA VAL A 113 -4.58 13.77 -1.39
C VAL A 113 -3.38 14.66 -1.06
N GLY A 114 -3.28 15.82 -1.67
CA GLY A 114 -2.19 16.78 -1.41
C GLY A 114 -2.15 17.24 0.04
N ILE A 115 -3.31 17.53 0.63
CA ILE A 115 -3.42 17.94 2.04
C ILE A 115 -2.95 16.81 2.97
N ARG A 116 -3.35 15.56 2.72
CA ARG A 116 -2.92 14.40 3.51
C ARG A 116 -1.41 14.17 3.43
N ILE A 117 -0.82 14.28 2.24
CA ILE A 117 0.63 14.21 2.05
C ILE A 117 1.31 15.35 2.82
N PHE A 118 0.83 16.57 2.70
CA PHE A 118 1.39 17.73 3.42
C PHE A 118 1.36 17.52 4.94
N ILE A 119 0.26 17.00 5.50
CA ILE A 119 0.14 16.69 6.94
C ILE A 119 1.22 15.69 7.36
N VAL A 120 1.46 14.64 6.58
CA VAL A 120 2.50 13.63 6.87
C VAL A 120 3.89 14.29 6.93
N TRP A 121 4.25 15.08 5.91
CA TRP A 121 5.55 15.76 5.88
C TRP A 121 5.69 16.78 7.00
N ALA A 122 4.65 17.57 7.28
CA ALA A 122 4.66 18.56 8.38
C ALA A 122 4.80 17.88 9.75
N THR A 123 4.09 16.76 9.97
CA THR A 123 4.19 16.00 11.23
C THR A 123 5.60 15.42 11.42
N ALA A 124 6.16 14.82 10.38
CA ALA A 124 7.53 14.27 10.42
C ALA A 124 8.57 15.37 10.69
N PHE A 125 8.40 16.56 10.10
CA PHE A 125 9.26 17.71 10.32
C PHE A 125 9.20 18.20 11.77
N VAL A 126 8.01 18.35 12.34
CA VAL A 126 7.83 18.78 13.72
C VAL A 126 8.49 17.82 14.72
N ILE A 127 8.47 16.51 14.43
CA ILE A 127 9.14 15.51 15.27
C ILE A 127 10.68 15.64 15.17
N ALA A 128 11.22 15.95 14.00
CA ALA A 128 12.66 15.95 13.75
C ALA A 128 13.35 17.28 14.10
N VAL A 129 12.64 18.42 13.99
CA VAL A 129 13.22 19.77 14.13
C VAL A 129 13.86 20.07 15.50
N PRO A 130 13.53 19.42 16.63
CA PRO A 130 14.24 19.65 17.89
C PRO A 130 15.71 19.25 17.86
N LEU A 131 16.12 18.28 17.02
CA LEU A 131 17.48 17.73 17.04
C LEU A 131 18.59 18.75 16.75
N PRO A 132 18.56 19.56 15.69
CA PRO A 132 19.61 20.55 15.47
C PRO A 132 19.65 21.62 16.59
N ILE A 133 18.51 21.92 17.22
CA ILE A 133 18.43 22.87 18.35
C ILE A 133 19.13 22.26 19.57
N LEU A 134 18.86 20.98 19.88
CA LEU A 134 19.51 20.25 20.97
C LEU A 134 21.02 20.15 20.76
N GLY A 135 21.47 19.86 19.53
CA GLY A 135 22.89 19.80 19.21
C GLY A 135 23.60 21.16 19.21
N ALA A 136 22.86 22.25 18.95
CA ALA A 136 23.38 23.61 19.05
C ALA A 136 23.49 24.09 20.51
N SER A 137 22.63 23.59 21.40
CA SER A 137 22.66 23.92 22.82
C SER A 137 23.77 23.21 23.58
N ASP A 138 24.01 21.93 23.26
CA ASP A 138 25.09 21.13 23.81
C ASP A 138 25.52 20.06 22.79
N ARG A 139 26.84 19.96 22.53
CA ARG A 139 27.41 18.96 21.62
C ARG A 139 27.12 17.54 22.10
N ASP A 140 27.18 17.30 23.38
CA ASP A 140 27.01 15.96 23.97
C ASP A 140 25.60 15.40 23.81
N ASN A 141 24.61 16.24 23.45
CA ASN A 141 23.27 15.79 23.07
C ASN A 141 23.24 14.96 21.77
N LEU A 142 24.21 15.18 20.88
CA LEU A 142 24.28 14.51 19.55
C LEU A 142 25.61 13.80 19.31
N PHE A 143 26.45 13.67 20.35
CA PHE A 143 27.70 12.95 20.24
C PHE A 143 27.88 11.96 21.39
N ILE A 144 28.31 10.75 21.05
CA ILE A 144 28.79 9.74 22.00
C ILE A 144 30.27 9.54 21.67
N GLY A 145 31.15 10.21 22.43
CA GLY A 145 32.57 10.37 22.08
C GLY A 145 32.68 11.18 20.77
N ASP A 146 33.27 10.59 19.73
CA ASP A 146 33.41 11.23 18.41
C ASP A 146 32.41 10.73 17.39
N MET A 147 31.44 9.88 17.81
CA MET A 147 30.38 9.35 16.95
C MET A 147 29.16 10.29 17.00
N CYS A 148 28.66 10.67 15.81
CA CYS A 148 27.40 11.38 15.70
C CYS A 148 26.22 10.43 15.97
N ALA A 149 25.54 10.62 17.09
CA ALA A 149 24.39 9.81 17.51
C ALA A 149 23.52 10.62 18.47
N ILE A 150 22.23 10.36 18.49
CA ILE A 150 21.28 11.00 19.42
C ILE A 150 21.56 10.47 20.84
N ASN A 151 21.94 11.36 21.74
CA ASN A 151 22.31 11.04 23.13
C ASN A 151 21.39 11.77 24.15
N VAL A 152 20.14 12.04 23.77
CA VAL A 152 19.12 12.63 24.64
C VAL A 152 18.10 11.54 24.97
N PRO A 153 18.09 10.99 26.21
CA PRO A 153 17.21 9.88 26.59
C PRO A 153 15.73 10.18 26.39
N GLU A 154 15.30 11.38 26.71
CA GLU A 154 13.90 11.81 26.56
C GLU A 154 13.49 11.79 25.09
N PHE A 155 14.32 12.35 24.20
CA PHE A 155 14.05 12.32 22.77
C PHE A 155 14.08 10.89 22.21
N ALA A 156 15.05 10.06 22.63
CA ALA A 156 15.17 8.68 22.19
C ALA A 156 13.92 7.86 22.55
N VAL A 157 13.43 7.98 23.80
CA VAL A 157 12.26 7.24 24.27
C VAL A 157 10.97 7.81 23.67
N PHE A 158 10.70 9.11 23.82
CA PHE A 158 9.47 9.72 23.30
C PHE A 158 9.42 9.71 21.76
N GLY A 159 10.55 9.94 21.11
CA GLY A 159 10.67 9.83 19.65
C GLY A 159 10.33 8.42 19.16
N SER A 160 10.84 7.37 19.84
CA SER A 160 10.51 5.99 19.52
C SER A 160 9.02 5.68 19.71
N LEU A 161 8.40 6.20 20.77
CA LEU A 161 6.98 6.01 21.00
C LEU A 161 6.11 6.69 19.92
N VAL A 162 6.44 7.92 19.58
CA VAL A 162 5.64 8.73 18.63
C VAL A 162 5.94 8.37 17.17
N ALA A 163 7.21 8.20 16.81
CA ALA A 163 7.60 7.94 15.42
C ALA A 163 7.47 6.46 15.00
N PHE A 164 7.42 5.53 15.95
CA PHE A 164 7.34 4.10 15.65
C PHE A 164 6.15 3.40 16.30
N LEU A 165 6.03 3.40 17.63
CA LEU A 165 5.02 2.59 18.31
C LEU A 165 3.58 3.04 17.98
N LEU A 166 3.32 4.34 18.00
CA LEU A 166 2.00 4.88 17.66
C LEU A 166 1.61 4.57 16.21
N PRO A 167 2.44 4.84 15.18
CA PRO A 167 2.19 4.40 13.82
C PRO A 167 1.97 2.89 13.69
N LEU A 168 2.76 2.07 14.39
CA LEU A 168 2.62 0.62 14.39
C LEU A 168 1.24 0.17 14.87
N VAL A 169 0.77 0.74 15.98
CA VAL A 169 -0.58 0.45 16.52
C VAL A 169 -1.66 0.88 15.54
N ILE A 170 -1.53 2.06 14.94
CA ILE A 170 -2.48 2.55 13.94
C ILE A 170 -2.53 1.60 12.72
N MET A 171 -1.39 1.19 12.18
CA MET A 171 -1.33 0.25 11.07
C MET A 171 -1.95 -1.09 11.43
N PHE A 172 -1.67 -1.63 12.62
CA PHE A 172 -2.25 -2.88 13.10
C PHE A 172 -3.78 -2.80 13.18
N VAL A 173 -4.32 -1.72 13.77
CA VAL A 173 -5.77 -1.50 13.87
C VAL A 173 -6.39 -1.36 12.47
N MET A 174 -5.80 -0.55 11.58
CA MET A 174 -6.31 -0.37 10.22
C MET A 174 -6.28 -1.67 9.42
N TYR A 175 -5.22 -2.47 9.54
CA TYR A 175 -5.12 -3.77 8.90
C TYR A 175 -6.21 -4.74 9.42
N THR A 176 -6.39 -4.82 10.72
CA THR A 176 -7.43 -5.65 11.34
C THR A 176 -8.83 -5.23 10.89
N LEU A 177 -9.13 -3.93 10.91
CA LEU A 177 -10.41 -3.41 10.44
C LEU A 177 -10.65 -3.69 8.96
N THR A 178 -9.61 -3.63 8.13
CA THR A 178 -9.68 -3.96 6.70
C THR A 178 -10.01 -5.44 6.49
N ILE A 179 -9.38 -6.35 7.24
CA ILE A 179 -9.73 -7.79 7.21
C ILE A 179 -11.19 -8.02 7.62
N LEU A 180 -11.64 -7.39 8.69
CA LEU A 180 -13.02 -7.54 9.17
C LEU A 180 -14.03 -7.00 8.13
N ALA A 181 -13.74 -5.87 7.49
CA ALA A 181 -14.58 -5.31 6.44
C ALA A 181 -14.67 -6.24 5.22
N LEU A 182 -13.52 -6.82 4.78
CA LEU A 182 -13.51 -7.82 3.70
C LEU A 182 -14.31 -9.08 4.05
N ARG A 183 -14.14 -9.61 5.25
CA ARG A 183 -14.90 -10.77 5.70
C ARG A 183 -16.41 -10.50 5.71
N ARG A 184 -16.83 -9.29 6.10
CA ARG A 184 -18.24 -8.87 6.04
C ARG A 184 -18.75 -8.81 4.60
N GLN A 185 -17.98 -8.22 3.70
CA GLN A 185 -18.36 -8.15 2.28
C GLN A 185 -18.45 -9.55 1.64
N ALA A 186 -17.49 -10.43 1.92
CA ALA A 186 -17.51 -11.81 1.44
C ALA A 186 -18.78 -12.55 1.90
N LYS A 187 -19.17 -12.42 3.18
CA LYS A 187 -20.41 -13.01 3.70
C LYS A 187 -21.64 -12.48 3.00
N LEU A 188 -21.72 -11.17 2.74
CA LEU A 188 -22.86 -10.58 2.03
C LEU A 188 -22.97 -11.11 0.59
N ILE A 189 -21.83 -11.28 -0.11
CA ILE A 189 -21.80 -11.86 -1.46
C ILE A 189 -22.29 -13.30 -1.44
N THR A 190 -21.78 -14.12 -0.51
CA THR A 190 -22.17 -15.53 -0.36
C THR A 190 -23.66 -15.67 -0.08
N ASN A 191 -24.21 -14.89 0.87
CA ASN A 191 -25.63 -14.90 1.20
C ASN A 191 -26.50 -14.48 0.02
N ALA A 192 -26.10 -13.44 -0.72
CA ALA A 192 -26.82 -13.00 -1.92
C ALA A 192 -26.82 -14.05 -3.04
N MET A 193 -25.73 -14.82 -3.17
CA MET A 193 -25.64 -15.94 -4.13
C MET A 193 -26.53 -17.11 -3.71
N THR A 194 -26.55 -17.48 -2.42
CA THR A 194 -27.38 -18.56 -1.89
C THR A 194 -28.85 -18.24 -2.06
N GLN A 195 -29.27 -17.01 -1.75
CA GLN A 195 -30.66 -16.58 -1.89
C GLN A 195 -31.14 -16.55 -3.35
N SER A 196 -30.27 -16.21 -4.31
CA SER A 196 -30.58 -16.29 -5.75
C SER A 196 -30.64 -17.73 -6.27
N SER A 197 -30.03 -18.69 -5.60
CA SER A 197 -30.09 -20.12 -5.94
C SER A 197 -31.42 -20.76 -5.51
N ASP A 198 -31.97 -20.33 -4.37
CA ASP A 198 -33.24 -20.86 -3.85
C ASP A 198 -34.49 -20.32 -4.65
N GLU A 199 -34.42 -19.09 -5.19
CA GLU A 199 -35.49 -18.51 -5.98
C GLU A 199 -35.62 -19.09 -7.42
N THR A 200 -34.68 -19.88 -7.89
CA THR A 200 -34.62 -20.38 -9.29
C THR A 200 -34.59 -21.90 -9.41
N MET A 201 -35.33 -22.63 -8.59
CA MET A 201 -35.60 -24.05 -8.84
C MET A 201 -36.61 -24.21 -9.98
N ASN A 202 -36.25 -23.80 -11.21
CA ASN A 202 -36.94 -24.12 -12.45
C ASN A 202 -35.92 -24.73 -13.44
N PRO A 203 -36.07 -26.03 -13.88
CA PRO A 203 -34.97 -26.81 -14.45
C PRO A 203 -34.59 -26.54 -15.92
N ASN A 204 -35.04 -25.44 -16.53
CA ASN A 204 -34.95 -25.24 -17.99
C ASN A 204 -34.05 -24.12 -18.51
N HIS A 205 -32.93 -23.75 -17.88
CA HIS A 205 -31.96 -22.85 -18.54
C HIS A 205 -30.49 -23.11 -18.17
N GLY A 206 -29.72 -23.53 -19.16
CA GLY A 206 -28.30 -23.86 -19.08
C GLY A 206 -27.31 -22.71 -18.86
N LYS A 207 -27.59 -21.76 -17.93
CA LYS A 207 -26.66 -20.67 -17.54
C LYS A 207 -25.96 -20.89 -16.18
N TYR A 208 -26.06 -22.10 -15.63
CA TYR A 208 -25.59 -22.39 -14.27
C TYR A 208 -24.08 -22.67 -14.12
N SER A 209 -23.35 -22.92 -15.21
CA SER A 209 -21.92 -23.25 -15.11
C SER A 209 -21.08 -22.06 -14.62
N SER A 210 -21.37 -20.86 -15.07
CA SER A 210 -20.59 -19.65 -14.76
C SER A 210 -20.68 -19.18 -13.29
N VAL A 211 -21.87 -19.35 -12.65
CA VAL A 211 -22.05 -18.95 -11.22
C VAL A 211 -21.39 -20.00 -10.32
N ARG A 212 -21.48 -21.28 -10.65
CA ARG A 212 -20.84 -22.36 -9.89
C ARG A 212 -19.31 -22.29 -9.98
N GLU A 213 -18.78 -21.88 -11.12
CA GLU A 213 -17.35 -21.65 -11.33
C GLU A 213 -16.85 -20.43 -10.50
N ALA A 214 -17.64 -19.36 -10.41
CA ALA A 214 -17.35 -18.22 -9.55
C ALA A 214 -17.38 -18.59 -8.06
N ILE A 215 -18.33 -19.44 -7.62
CA ILE A 215 -18.41 -19.95 -6.24
C ILE A 215 -17.21 -20.82 -5.92
N ASN A 216 -16.80 -21.71 -6.82
CA ASN A 216 -15.61 -22.55 -6.63
C ASN A 216 -14.32 -21.72 -6.59
N GLN A 217 -14.21 -20.65 -7.39
CA GLN A 217 -13.08 -19.71 -7.29
C GLN A 217 -13.05 -18.97 -5.95
N ILE A 218 -14.20 -18.54 -5.43
CA ILE A 218 -14.28 -17.89 -4.11
C ILE A 218 -13.93 -18.87 -2.99
N GLN A 219 -14.37 -20.13 -3.06
CA GLN A 219 -14.01 -21.16 -2.07
C GLN A 219 -12.51 -21.50 -2.13
N THR A 220 -11.91 -21.51 -3.30
CA THR A 220 -10.47 -21.72 -3.49
C THR A 220 -9.63 -20.54 -3.01
N LEU A 221 -10.16 -19.31 -3.11
CA LEU A 221 -9.52 -18.08 -2.62
C LEU A 221 -9.62 -17.91 -1.09
N LEU A 222 -10.64 -18.50 -0.46
CA LEU A 222 -10.81 -18.51 1.00
C LEU A 222 -10.02 -19.62 1.71
N GLY A 223 -9.57 -20.62 0.97
CA GLY A 223 -8.70 -21.68 1.43
C GLY A 223 -7.41 -21.67 0.62
N PHE A 224 -6.29 -21.37 1.23
CA PHE A 224 -4.93 -21.41 0.71
C PHE A 224 -4.76 -22.40 -0.47
N GLY A 225 -4.74 -21.90 -1.72
CA GLY A 225 -4.61 -22.77 -2.89
C GLY A 225 -4.27 -21.98 -4.17
N VAL A 226 -3.22 -22.44 -4.79
CA VAL A 226 -2.56 -22.00 -6.03
C VAL A 226 -3.52 -21.64 -7.17
N VAL A 227 -3.29 -20.48 -7.79
CA VAL A 227 -3.99 -19.97 -8.98
C VAL A 227 -3.52 -20.74 -10.21
N ILE A 228 -4.43 -21.44 -10.88
CA ILE A 228 -4.28 -21.92 -12.26
C ILE A 228 -5.12 -21.01 -13.18
N GLN A 229 -4.48 -20.45 -14.18
CA GLN A 229 -5.02 -19.49 -15.15
C GLN A 229 -5.70 -20.25 -16.32
N PRO A 230 -6.87 -19.85 -16.81
CA PRO A 230 -7.31 -20.22 -18.14
C PRO A 230 -7.11 -19.08 -19.15
N ASP A 231 -6.41 -19.39 -20.23
CA ASP A 231 -6.26 -18.56 -21.41
C ASP A 231 -7.53 -18.58 -22.28
N GLY A 232 -7.85 -17.42 -22.86
CA GLY A 232 -8.53 -17.32 -24.13
C GLY A 232 -10.05 -17.14 -24.11
N VAL A 233 -10.54 -15.91 -24.15
CA VAL A 233 -11.86 -15.58 -24.73
C VAL A 233 -11.67 -14.53 -25.82
N LYS A 234 -11.93 -14.91 -27.07
CA LYS A 234 -12.02 -14.01 -28.24
C LYS A 234 -13.35 -13.26 -28.23
N PRO A 235 -13.43 -12.02 -28.73
CA PRO A 235 -14.67 -11.29 -28.83
C PRO A 235 -15.49 -11.76 -30.03
N MET A 236 -16.78 -11.96 -29.82
CA MET A 236 -17.74 -12.33 -30.84
C MET A 236 -18.31 -11.07 -31.51
N THR A 237 -18.12 -10.96 -32.80
CA THR A 237 -18.63 -9.92 -33.69
C THR A 237 -20.15 -10.08 -33.91
N SER A 238 -20.86 -8.95 -33.84
CA SER A 238 -22.28 -8.85 -34.17
C SER A 238 -22.49 -8.82 -35.69
N HIS A 239 -23.33 -9.70 -36.20
CA HIS A 239 -23.93 -9.57 -37.53
C HIS A 239 -25.40 -9.12 -37.40
N ALA A 240 -25.68 -8.01 -38.05
CA ALA A 240 -27.03 -7.54 -38.29
C ALA A 240 -27.57 -8.18 -39.57
N SER A 241 -28.82 -8.65 -39.56
CA SER A 241 -29.60 -8.76 -40.79
C SER A 241 -31.08 -8.98 -40.51
N SER A 242 -31.83 -8.14 -41.13
CA SER A 242 -33.05 -8.37 -41.94
C SER A 242 -34.42 -8.16 -41.34
N THR A 243 -35.01 -7.07 -41.81
CA THR A 243 -36.38 -6.64 -41.83
C THR A 243 -37.33 -7.66 -42.46
N LYS A 244 -38.46 -7.98 -41.79
CA LYS A 244 -39.70 -8.37 -42.49
C LYS A 244 -40.96 -7.77 -41.82
N ARG A 245 -41.70 -7.02 -42.64
CA ARG A 245 -43.05 -6.48 -42.39
C ARG A 245 -44.04 -7.62 -42.13
N ILE A 246 -44.88 -7.50 -41.12
CA ILE A 246 -46.16 -8.17 -41.05
C ILE A 246 -47.23 -7.28 -40.47
N TYR A 247 -48.32 -7.27 -41.11
CA TYR A 247 -49.59 -6.57 -41.08
C TYR A 247 -50.27 -6.46 -39.72
N ARG A 248 -51.01 -5.39 -39.61
CA ARG A 248 -51.84 -4.85 -38.50
C ARG A 248 -53.07 -5.73 -38.29
N SER A 249 -53.28 -6.22 -37.06
CA SER A 249 -54.61 -6.59 -36.54
C SER A 249 -54.80 -5.87 -35.19
N LYS A 250 -55.77 -4.98 -35.15
CA LYS A 250 -56.27 -4.28 -33.95
C LYS A 250 -57.25 -5.22 -33.23
N ASN A 251 -57.00 -5.51 -31.96
CA ASN A 251 -57.91 -5.79 -30.86
C ASN A 251 -57.49 -6.94 -29.92
N SER A 252 -56.21 -7.06 -29.57
CA SER A 252 -55.82 -7.97 -28.47
C SER A 252 -54.67 -7.42 -27.58
N THR A 253 -54.49 -6.11 -27.55
CA THR A 253 -53.25 -5.50 -27.10
C THR A 253 -53.18 -5.07 -25.62
N ARG A 254 -54.20 -5.30 -24.80
CA ARG A 254 -54.17 -4.82 -23.40
C ARG A 254 -53.68 -5.84 -22.35
N ARG A 255 -53.79 -7.14 -22.59
CA ARG A 255 -53.31 -8.17 -21.63
C ARG A 255 -51.91 -8.70 -21.88
N LEU A 256 -51.39 -8.68 -23.12
CA LEU A 256 -50.02 -9.07 -23.43
C LEU A 256 -48.97 -8.04 -22.97
N SER A 257 -49.35 -6.76 -22.86
CA SER A 257 -48.45 -5.68 -22.50
C SER A 257 -47.95 -5.74 -21.05
N SER A 258 -48.74 -6.19 -20.09
CA SER A 258 -48.34 -6.25 -18.68
C SER A 258 -47.41 -7.43 -18.39
N SER A 259 -47.68 -8.61 -18.95
CA SER A 259 -46.84 -9.80 -18.77
C SER A 259 -45.49 -9.63 -19.49
N PHE A 260 -45.48 -9.01 -20.68
CA PHE A 260 -44.26 -8.71 -21.42
C PHE A 260 -43.40 -7.66 -20.73
N LYS A 261 -44.02 -6.57 -20.21
CA LYS A 261 -43.31 -5.59 -19.37
C LYS A 261 -42.76 -6.21 -18.09
N HIS A 262 -43.49 -7.09 -17.41
CA HIS A 262 -43.03 -7.80 -16.22
C HIS A 262 -41.82 -8.72 -16.53
N ARG A 263 -41.83 -9.43 -17.67
CA ARG A 263 -40.69 -10.27 -18.10
C ARG A 263 -39.48 -9.43 -18.48
N ILE A 264 -39.67 -8.31 -19.18
CA ILE A 264 -38.54 -7.38 -19.49
C ILE A 264 -37.98 -6.75 -18.22
N MET A 265 -38.83 -6.27 -17.31
CA MET A 265 -38.40 -5.73 -16.01
C MET A 265 -37.65 -6.77 -15.17
N ALA A 266 -38.13 -8.02 -15.13
CA ALA A 266 -37.47 -9.11 -14.42
C ALA A 266 -36.10 -9.45 -15.04
N ASN A 267 -35.98 -9.46 -16.37
CA ASN A 267 -34.66 -9.66 -17.05
C ASN A 267 -33.68 -8.50 -16.81
N ILE A 268 -34.15 -7.25 -16.90
CA ILE A 268 -33.33 -6.07 -16.62
C ILE A 268 -32.86 -6.08 -15.16
N ASN A 269 -33.73 -6.41 -14.21
CA ASN A 269 -33.37 -6.52 -12.81
C ASN A 269 -32.36 -7.66 -12.55
N ASN A 270 -32.48 -8.80 -13.25
CA ASN A 270 -31.53 -9.91 -13.16
C ASN A 270 -30.18 -9.56 -13.78
N GLU A 271 -30.14 -8.86 -14.92
CA GLU A 271 -28.87 -8.37 -15.50
C GLU A 271 -28.20 -7.32 -14.63
N GLN A 272 -28.98 -6.41 -14.04
CA GLN A 272 -28.42 -5.43 -13.08
C GLN A 272 -27.92 -6.09 -11.81
N ARG A 273 -28.61 -7.11 -11.27
CA ARG A 273 -28.15 -7.89 -10.12
C ARG A 273 -26.88 -8.67 -10.46
N ALA A 274 -26.83 -9.36 -11.61
CA ALA A 274 -25.64 -10.09 -12.08
C ALA A 274 -24.45 -9.14 -12.30
N SER A 275 -24.68 -7.98 -12.91
CA SER A 275 -23.63 -6.95 -13.08
C SER A 275 -23.11 -6.41 -11.75
N LYS A 276 -23.99 -6.16 -10.77
CA LYS A 276 -23.58 -5.75 -9.42
C LYS A 276 -22.75 -6.83 -8.73
N VAL A 277 -23.16 -8.10 -8.82
CA VAL A 277 -22.43 -9.23 -8.24
C VAL A 277 -21.06 -9.37 -8.90
N ILE A 278 -20.96 -9.30 -10.23
CA ILE A 278 -19.69 -9.37 -10.97
C ILE A 278 -18.77 -8.20 -10.59
N MET A 279 -19.30 -6.97 -10.50
CA MET A 279 -18.52 -5.81 -10.06
C MET A 279 -18.04 -5.97 -8.63
N THR A 280 -18.86 -6.53 -7.73
CA THR A 280 -18.50 -6.75 -6.33
C THR A 280 -17.45 -7.85 -6.19
N ILE A 281 -17.54 -8.95 -6.96
CA ILE A 281 -16.54 -10.02 -7.00
C ILE A 281 -15.21 -9.49 -7.52
N ARG A 282 -15.23 -8.71 -8.60
CA ARG A 282 -14.02 -8.11 -9.19
C ARG A 282 -13.38 -7.10 -8.23
N GLY A 283 -14.19 -6.34 -7.50
CA GLY A 283 -13.73 -5.45 -6.42
C GLY A 283 -13.11 -6.22 -5.27
N TYR A 284 -13.71 -7.34 -4.86
CA TYR A 284 -13.19 -8.21 -3.81
C TYR A 284 -11.83 -8.81 -4.15
N ASP A 285 -11.66 -9.34 -5.38
CA ASP A 285 -10.40 -9.94 -5.84
C ASP A 285 -9.25 -8.91 -5.86
N VAL A 286 -9.51 -7.73 -6.41
CA VAL A 286 -8.56 -6.62 -6.38
C VAL A 286 -8.20 -6.21 -4.95
N THR A 287 -9.19 -6.10 -4.07
CA THR A 287 -8.98 -5.69 -2.67
C THR A 287 -8.25 -6.75 -1.86
N SER A 288 -8.49 -8.04 -2.11
CA SER A 288 -7.76 -9.16 -1.49
C SER A 288 -6.27 -9.11 -1.82
N THR A 289 -5.92 -8.85 -3.07
CA THR A 289 -4.52 -8.67 -3.48
C THR A 289 -3.87 -7.48 -2.79
N TYR A 290 -4.56 -6.33 -2.71
CA TYR A 290 -4.05 -5.16 -1.98
C TYR A 290 -3.87 -5.43 -0.48
N LEU A 291 -4.76 -6.23 0.14
CA LEU A 291 -4.63 -6.61 1.54
C LEU A 291 -3.40 -7.48 1.80
N GLN A 292 -3.11 -8.44 0.91
CA GLN A 292 -1.90 -9.26 1.00
C GLN A 292 -0.63 -8.40 0.90
N VAL A 293 -0.61 -7.44 -0.02
CA VAL A 293 0.48 -6.48 -0.18
C VAL A 293 0.65 -5.63 1.07
N LEU A 294 -0.44 -5.09 1.59
CA LEU A 294 -0.42 -4.25 2.79
C LEU A 294 0.02 -5.03 4.03
N GLY A 295 -0.46 -6.28 4.18
CA GLY A 295 -0.04 -7.17 5.27
C GLY A 295 1.43 -7.51 5.19
N LEU A 296 1.95 -7.77 3.98
CA LEU A 296 3.37 -8.02 3.79
C LEU A 296 4.21 -6.79 4.14
N ILE A 297 3.82 -5.60 3.67
CA ILE A 297 4.51 -4.34 3.99
C ILE A 297 4.51 -4.11 5.50
N PHE A 298 3.38 -4.35 6.19
CA PHE A 298 3.29 -4.23 7.64
C PHE A 298 4.22 -5.20 8.38
N VAL A 299 4.24 -6.48 7.99
CA VAL A 299 5.13 -7.49 8.59
C VAL A 299 6.60 -7.13 8.35
N LEU A 300 6.96 -6.73 7.14
CA LEU A 300 8.32 -6.31 6.80
C LEU A 300 8.73 -5.05 7.57
N PHE A 301 7.83 -4.07 7.70
CA PHE A 301 8.06 -2.90 8.52
C PHE A 301 8.37 -3.27 9.98
N CYS A 302 7.56 -4.14 10.59
CA CYS A 302 7.81 -4.64 11.94
C CYS A 302 9.17 -5.33 12.05
N LEU A 303 9.51 -6.22 11.11
CA LEU A 303 10.76 -6.97 11.14
C LEU A 303 12.00 -6.08 11.01
N PHE A 304 11.92 -5.05 10.16
CA PHE A 304 13.08 -4.19 9.90
C PHE A 304 13.28 -3.09 10.95
N TRP A 305 12.20 -2.51 11.48
CA TRP A 305 12.30 -1.38 12.40
C TRP A 305 12.23 -1.75 13.88
N SER A 306 11.55 -2.84 14.26
CA SER A 306 11.44 -3.23 15.68
C SER A 306 12.80 -3.43 16.36
N PRO A 307 13.82 -4.08 15.74
CA PRO A 307 15.10 -4.25 16.38
C PRO A 307 15.75 -2.92 16.79
N PHE A 308 15.71 -1.93 15.90
CA PHE A 308 16.25 -0.60 16.16
C PHE A 308 15.52 0.09 17.32
N PHE A 309 14.19 0.22 17.24
CA PHE A 309 13.44 0.97 18.23
C PHE A 309 13.41 0.29 19.61
N ILE A 310 13.35 -1.04 19.67
CA ILE A 310 13.45 -1.79 20.92
C ILE A 310 14.80 -1.57 21.56
N THR A 311 15.88 -1.72 20.80
CA THR A 311 17.24 -1.51 21.30
C THR A 311 17.47 -0.07 21.74
N ASN A 312 16.92 0.91 20.99
CA ASN A 312 17.00 2.33 21.35
C ASN A 312 16.34 2.63 22.69
N VAL A 313 15.14 2.12 22.92
CA VAL A 313 14.44 2.29 24.21
C VAL A 313 15.17 1.56 25.34
N VAL A 314 15.57 0.30 25.10
CA VAL A 314 16.27 -0.50 26.12
C VAL A 314 17.61 0.10 26.50
N SER A 315 18.39 0.63 25.55
CA SER A 315 19.70 1.24 25.85
C SER A 315 19.60 2.43 26.77
N HIS A 316 18.49 3.18 26.74
CA HIS A 316 18.27 4.37 27.59
C HIS A 316 17.58 4.05 28.91
N LEU A 317 16.79 2.98 29.00
CA LEU A 317 16.05 2.62 30.22
C LEU A 317 16.81 1.60 31.09
N CYS A 318 17.67 0.76 30.51
CA CYS A 318 18.38 -0.29 31.22
C CYS A 318 19.78 0.14 31.64
N GLN A 319 19.93 0.57 32.89
CA GLN A 319 21.23 1.00 33.45
C GLN A 319 22.23 -0.16 33.64
N THR A 320 21.73 -1.40 33.77
CA THR A 320 22.58 -2.59 34.00
C THR A 320 22.97 -3.31 32.71
N CYS A 321 22.42 -2.89 31.58
CA CYS A 321 22.71 -3.48 30.28
C CYS A 321 24.13 -3.12 29.79
N ASN A 322 24.73 -4.00 29.01
CA ASN A 322 26.01 -3.74 28.38
C ASN A 322 25.87 -2.65 27.29
N GLN A 323 26.19 -1.40 27.63
CA GLN A 323 26.03 -0.23 26.76
C GLN A 323 26.89 -0.33 25.50
N GLN A 324 28.05 -0.98 25.55
CA GLN A 324 28.90 -1.20 24.40
C GLN A 324 28.22 -2.14 23.38
N LEU A 325 27.62 -3.22 23.87
CA LEU A 325 26.86 -4.14 23.02
C LEU A 325 25.61 -3.46 22.41
N MET A 326 24.89 -2.66 23.22
CA MET A 326 23.72 -1.92 22.73
C MET A 326 24.11 -0.96 21.61
N GLY A 327 25.20 -0.20 21.75
CA GLY A 327 25.72 0.70 20.72
C GLY A 327 26.09 -0.04 19.43
N GLN A 328 26.76 -1.20 19.54
CA GLN A 328 27.05 -2.04 18.37
C GLN A 328 25.78 -2.53 17.67
N CYS A 329 24.80 -3.00 18.43
CA CYS A 329 23.52 -3.45 17.88
C CYS A 329 22.77 -2.29 17.18
N MET A 330 22.75 -1.10 17.78
CA MET A 330 22.11 0.09 17.19
C MET A 330 22.71 0.43 15.82
N ASN A 331 24.05 0.39 15.68
CA ASN A 331 24.72 0.67 14.44
C ASN A 331 24.34 -0.30 13.31
N TRP A 332 24.05 -1.57 13.61
CA TRP A 332 23.57 -2.54 12.64
C TRP A 332 22.08 -2.42 12.39
N PHE A 333 21.28 -2.22 13.42
CA PHE A 333 19.82 -2.20 13.31
C PHE A 333 19.30 -0.97 12.57
N VAL A 334 20.00 0.17 12.62
CA VAL A 334 19.64 1.32 11.77
C VAL A 334 19.75 0.97 10.28
N TRP A 335 20.78 0.22 9.89
CA TRP A 335 20.93 -0.23 8.51
C TRP A 335 19.87 -1.26 8.11
N VAL A 336 19.48 -2.15 9.04
CA VAL A 336 18.33 -3.04 8.84
C VAL A 336 17.06 -2.22 8.60
N GLY A 337 16.85 -1.14 9.35
CA GLY A 337 15.78 -0.17 9.11
C GLY A 337 15.82 0.45 7.71
N TYR A 338 17.00 0.88 7.24
CA TYR A 338 17.14 1.44 5.88
C TYR A 338 16.85 0.44 4.76
N VAL A 339 17.06 -0.87 4.98
CA VAL A 339 16.65 -1.91 4.01
C VAL A 339 15.15 -1.85 3.73
N SER A 340 14.33 -1.47 4.72
CA SER A 340 12.88 -1.36 4.54
C SER A 340 12.49 -0.42 3.40
N SER A 341 13.22 0.69 3.21
CA SER A 341 13.02 1.64 2.11
C SER A 341 13.28 1.04 0.73
N GLY A 342 14.15 0.04 0.63
CA GLY A 342 14.43 -0.70 -0.61
C GLY A 342 13.42 -1.80 -0.91
N VAL A 343 12.70 -2.29 0.09
CA VAL A 343 11.73 -3.37 -0.08
C VAL A 343 10.43 -2.87 -0.73
N ASN A 344 10.03 -1.62 -0.49
CA ASN A 344 8.81 -1.03 -1.02
C ASN A 344 8.68 -1.16 -2.55
N PRO A 345 9.65 -0.74 -3.39
CA PRO A 345 9.60 -0.94 -4.83
C PRO A 345 9.51 -2.41 -5.26
N CYS A 346 10.19 -3.32 -4.52
CA CYS A 346 10.14 -4.76 -4.79
C CYS A 346 8.73 -5.32 -4.58
N VAL A 347 8.08 -4.96 -3.47
CA VAL A 347 6.71 -5.38 -3.16
C VAL A 347 5.75 -4.89 -4.25
N TYR A 348 5.83 -3.63 -4.69
CA TYR A 348 4.96 -3.12 -5.76
C TYR A 348 5.17 -3.85 -7.08
N THR A 349 6.41 -4.20 -7.41
CA THR A 349 6.75 -4.95 -8.63
C THR A 349 6.24 -6.38 -8.58
N LEU A 350 6.31 -7.05 -7.44
CA LEU A 350 5.84 -8.41 -7.27
C LEU A 350 4.32 -8.53 -7.40
N PHE A 351 3.57 -7.63 -6.75
CA PHE A 351 2.12 -7.76 -6.64
C PHE A 351 1.35 -6.95 -7.67
N SER A 352 1.91 -5.88 -8.25
CA SER A 352 1.25 -5.08 -9.26
C SER A 352 1.76 -5.38 -10.67
N ARG A 353 0.96 -6.10 -11.47
CA ARG A 353 1.27 -6.36 -12.88
C ARG A 353 1.54 -5.07 -13.67
N ARG A 354 0.85 -3.98 -13.34
CA ARG A 354 1.02 -2.68 -14.02
C ARG A 354 2.37 -2.05 -13.71
N PHE A 355 2.76 -1.97 -12.43
CA PHE A 355 4.09 -1.48 -12.06
C PHE A 355 5.19 -2.31 -12.72
N ARG A 356 5.08 -3.64 -12.69
CA ARG A 356 6.05 -4.54 -13.33
C ARG A 356 6.17 -4.30 -14.82
N GLN A 357 5.06 -4.14 -15.56
CA GLN A 357 5.07 -3.85 -16.99
C GLN A 357 5.69 -2.49 -17.29
N THR A 358 5.35 -1.46 -16.51
CA THR A 358 5.90 -0.11 -16.67
C THR A 358 7.40 -0.09 -16.38
N PHE A 359 7.86 -0.75 -15.31
CA PHE A 359 9.28 -0.91 -15.00
C PHE A 359 10.05 -1.58 -16.15
N LEU A 360 9.54 -2.71 -16.67
CA LEU A 360 10.16 -3.40 -17.80
C LEU A 360 10.20 -2.54 -19.07
N ASN A 361 9.19 -1.73 -19.32
CA ASN A 361 9.18 -0.83 -20.48
C ASN A 361 10.20 0.30 -20.31
N ILE A 362 10.30 0.89 -19.10
CA ILE A 362 11.32 1.92 -18.80
C ILE A 362 12.72 1.34 -18.98
N LEU A 363 13.01 0.18 -18.40
CA LEU A 363 14.33 -0.47 -18.51
C LEU A 363 14.68 -0.87 -19.95
N ARG A 364 13.69 -1.14 -20.81
CA ARG A 364 13.87 -1.46 -22.24
C ARG A 364 13.87 -0.22 -23.14
N GLY A 365 13.78 0.98 -22.59
CA GLY A 365 13.70 2.22 -23.38
C GLY A 365 12.47 2.34 -24.27
N ARG A 366 11.39 1.59 -23.98
CA ARG A 366 10.15 1.65 -24.76
C ARG A 366 9.29 2.83 -24.29
N CYS A 367 8.96 3.74 -25.21
CA CYS A 367 8.02 4.83 -24.91
C CYS A 367 6.67 4.26 -24.49
N LEU A 368 6.23 4.63 -23.28
CA LEU A 368 4.87 4.40 -22.81
C LEU A 368 3.94 5.38 -23.53
N ARG A 369 3.17 4.89 -24.49
CA ARG A 369 2.10 5.64 -25.16
C ARG A 369 0.82 5.62 -24.33
#